data_4a5d272cd3abc3db4377ce9e0b77db2c
#
_entry.id   4a5d272cd3abc3db4377ce9e0b77db2c
#
_cell.length_a   1.000
_cell.length_b   1.000
_cell.length_c   1.000
_cell.angle_alpha   90.00
_cell.angle_beta   90.00
_cell.angle_gamma   90.00
#
_symmetry.space_group_name_H-M   'P 1'
#
loop_
_entity.id
_entity.type
_entity.pdbx_description
1 polymer ?
#
loop_
_entity_poly.entity_id
_entity_poly.type
_entity_poly.pdbx_seq_one_letter_code
_entity_poly.pdbx_strand_id
1 'polypeptide(L)'
;MRRLRPSAAALIAARAGLAVGAALMMPATLSIVRHVFQDERERALAIGIWASVASAGAALGPVVGGVLLEFFWWGSVFLINVPVVAIALLLALPAIPACGGQSRRPWDALGSLQVMFGLVGVVYAIKELSARAPDFGLAVLAALGGMLCLYLFVRRQRRAREPMIDFALFRNRRFARGVAVALVATMALVGMELVFSQHLQLVQGLTPLKAGLFVLPIPLASLVVGPLAGWLVPRWGENRVMCASLLLGSAGLLGLALSYQSATGAQLASLVLLGVGFGGAMTAASTAVMLNVDEQSSGMAAAIEDVSYELGGVIGVTLLGSLMSLVYGMSLRLPSAELPARVRDSLDDALLVAEGLAPEVASRLVELARQAFDQAFVAVLLAAAALLFLSAMAVLRQPRPATEPAPPAPHTR
;
A
#
# COMPACT_ATOMS: atom_id res chain seq x y z
N MET A 1 -27.72 -27.28 11.48
CA MET A 1 -26.40 -26.74 11.77
C MET A 1 -26.56 -25.31 12.32
N ARG A 2 -26.33 -25.07 13.61
CA ARG A 2 -26.34 -23.72 14.20
C ARG A 2 -25.18 -22.94 13.55
N ARG A 3 -25.51 -21.98 12.70
CA ARG A 3 -24.52 -21.04 12.13
C ARG A 3 -23.90 -20.30 13.32
N LEU A 4 -22.61 -20.57 13.54
CA LEU A 4 -21.80 -19.72 14.40
C LEU A 4 -21.93 -18.31 13.83
N ARG A 5 -22.62 -17.41 14.54
CA ARG A 5 -22.57 -15.98 14.28
C ARG A 5 -21.32 -15.48 15.01
N PRO A 6 -20.18 -15.33 14.32
CA PRO A 6 -19.02 -14.75 14.99
C PRO A 6 -19.40 -13.33 15.36
N SER A 7 -19.16 -12.95 16.60
CA SER A 7 -19.32 -11.57 17.02
C SER A 7 -18.31 -10.72 16.29
N ALA A 8 -18.59 -9.44 16.07
CA ALA A 8 -17.63 -8.51 15.48
C ALA A 8 -16.26 -8.57 16.20
N ALA A 9 -16.26 -8.74 17.52
CA ALA A 9 -15.06 -8.90 18.32
C ALA A 9 -14.24 -10.16 17.94
N ALA A 10 -14.91 -11.31 17.69
CA ALA A 10 -14.24 -12.52 17.26
C ALA A 10 -13.59 -12.37 15.87
N LEU A 11 -14.26 -11.67 14.95
CA LEU A 11 -13.70 -11.36 13.64
C LEU A 11 -12.47 -10.43 13.74
N ILE A 12 -12.54 -9.39 14.57
CA ILE A 12 -11.42 -8.48 14.82
C ILE A 12 -10.23 -9.25 15.40
N ALA A 13 -10.46 -10.11 16.40
CA ALA A 13 -9.40 -10.92 17.01
C ALA A 13 -8.76 -11.89 16.00
N ALA A 14 -9.55 -12.55 15.15
CA ALA A 14 -9.05 -13.43 14.10
C ALA A 14 -8.22 -12.67 13.07
N ARG A 15 -8.63 -11.47 12.65
CA ARG A 15 -7.86 -10.59 11.75
C ARG A 15 -6.57 -10.10 12.39
N ALA A 16 -6.58 -9.78 13.68
CA ALA A 16 -5.37 -9.42 14.41
C ALA A 16 -4.37 -10.60 14.43
N GLY A 17 -4.85 -11.83 14.65
CA GLY A 17 -3.99 -13.02 14.56
C GLY A 17 -3.38 -13.25 13.18
N LEU A 18 -4.17 -13.06 12.11
CA LEU A 18 -3.68 -13.11 10.72
C LEU A 18 -2.61 -12.03 10.46
N ALA A 19 -2.84 -10.81 10.94
CA ALA A 19 -1.90 -9.71 10.79
C ALA A 19 -0.55 -9.99 11.47
N VAL A 20 -0.56 -10.59 12.67
CA VAL A 20 0.68 -11.02 13.34
C VAL A 20 1.44 -12.05 12.51
N GLY A 21 0.75 -13.05 11.94
CA GLY A 21 1.37 -14.04 11.06
C GLY A 21 1.98 -13.42 9.80
N ALA A 22 1.26 -12.51 9.14
CA ALA A 22 1.75 -11.80 7.96
C ALA A 22 2.96 -10.93 8.27
N ALA A 23 2.92 -10.18 9.38
CA ALA A 23 4.02 -9.32 9.82
C ALA A 23 5.32 -10.08 10.12
N LEU A 24 5.23 -11.33 10.54
CA LEU A 24 6.40 -12.20 10.73
C LEU A 24 6.95 -12.76 9.42
N MET A 25 6.07 -13.04 8.45
CA MET A 25 6.43 -13.72 7.20
C MET A 25 7.12 -12.77 6.19
N MET A 26 6.55 -11.57 5.97
CA MET A 26 7.02 -10.67 4.90
C MET A 26 8.48 -10.22 5.06
N PRO A 27 8.92 -9.67 6.21
CA PRO A 27 10.32 -9.29 6.38
C PRO A 27 11.27 -10.49 6.35
N ALA A 28 10.82 -11.66 6.84
CA ALA A 28 11.62 -12.88 6.84
C ALA A 28 11.94 -13.34 5.41
N THR A 29 10.97 -13.32 4.49
CA THR A 29 11.20 -13.73 3.09
C THR A 29 12.22 -12.84 2.38
N LEU A 30 12.14 -11.53 2.56
CA LEU A 30 13.08 -10.60 1.96
C LEU A 30 14.48 -10.70 2.58
N SER A 31 14.56 -10.95 3.90
CA SER A 31 15.82 -11.20 4.58
C SER A 31 16.51 -12.49 4.08
N ILE A 32 15.74 -13.56 3.81
CA ILE A 32 16.24 -14.81 3.22
C ILE A 32 16.84 -14.55 1.83
N VAL A 33 16.15 -13.78 0.98
CA VAL A 33 16.67 -13.38 -0.34
C VAL A 33 18.02 -12.69 -0.20
N ARG A 34 18.15 -11.78 0.75
CA ARG A 34 19.41 -11.07 1.03
C ARG A 34 20.54 -12.02 1.46
N HIS A 35 20.23 -13.01 2.27
CA HIS A 35 21.21 -13.97 2.79
C HIS A 35 21.66 -14.99 1.72
N VAL A 36 20.75 -15.47 0.89
CA VAL A 36 21.02 -16.52 -0.11
C VAL A 36 21.76 -15.94 -1.33
N PHE A 37 21.36 -14.76 -1.82
CA PHE A 37 21.94 -14.16 -3.02
C PHE A 37 23.01 -13.14 -2.65
N GLN A 38 24.29 -13.52 -2.81
CA GLN A 38 25.45 -12.68 -2.49
C GLN A 38 25.81 -11.70 -3.62
N ASP A 39 25.64 -12.11 -4.88
CA ASP A 39 25.86 -11.25 -6.03
C ASP A 39 24.77 -10.18 -6.14
N GLU A 40 25.18 -8.94 -6.42
CA GLU A 40 24.27 -7.78 -6.47
C GLU A 40 23.23 -7.90 -7.59
N ARG A 41 23.62 -8.46 -8.74
CA ARG A 41 22.71 -8.62 -9.89
C ARG A 41 21.68 -9.72 -9.65
N GLU A 42 22.14 -10.86 -9.11
CA GLU A 42 21.26 -11.98 -8.78
C GLU A 42 20.28 -11.57 -7.67
N ARG A 43 20.75 -10.83 -6.67
CA ARG A 43 19.91 -10.30 -5.59
C ARG A 43 18.86 -9.32 -6.10
N ALA A 44 19.23 -8.38 -6.96
CA ALA A 44 18.28 -7.43 -7.55
C ALA A 44 17.20 -8.17 -8.38
N LEU A 45 17.59 -9.21 -9.11
CA LEU A 45 16.66 -10.05 -9.86
C LEU A 45 15.72 -10.83 -8.92
N ALA A 46 16.27 -11.43 -7.86
CA ALA A 46 15.49 -12.18 -6.86
C ALA A 46 14.49 -11.28 -6.14
N ILE A 47 14.86 -10.03 -5.79
CA ILE A 47 13.94 -9.02 -5.24
C ILE A 47 12.86 -8.67 -6.26
N GLY A 48 13.21 -8.53 -7.55
CA GLY A 48 12.24 -8.30 -8.62
C GLY A 48 11.22 -9.45 -8.76
N ILE A 49 11.66 -10.69 -8.66
CA ILE A 49 10.79 -11.87 -8.66
C ILE A 49 9.91 -11.88 -7.40
N TRP A 50 10.47 -11.58 -6.23
CA TRP A 50 9.73 -11.47 -4.97
C TRP A 50 8.62 -10.41 -5.07
N ALA A 51 8.94 -9.22 -5.56
CA ALA A 51 7.97 -8.14 -5.78
C ALA A 51 6.87 -8.54 -6.78
N SER A 52 7.23 -9.31 -7.82
CA SER A 52 6.28 -9.85 -8.80
C SER A 52 5.31 -10.83 -8.18
N VAL A 53 5.79 -11.73 -7.32
CA VAL A 53 4.92 -12.70 -6.61
C VAL A 53 3.98 -11.97 -5.65
N ALA A 54 4.47 -10.93 -4.93
CA ALA A 54 3.63 -10.10 -4.09
C ALA A 54 2.52 -9.40 -4.92
N SER A 55 2.88 -8.84 -6.08
CA SER A 55 1.92 -8.23 -7.01
C SER A 55 0.90 -9.24 -7.56
N ALA A 56 1.34 -10.47 -7.87
CA ALA A 56 0.42 -11.54 -8.30
C ALA A 56 -0.58 -11.90 -7.20
N GLY A 57 -0.12 -11.95 -5.94
CA GLY A 57 -1.00 -12.16 -4.78
C GLY A 57 -2.04 -11.06 -4.63
N ALA A 58 -1.62 -9.80 -4.78
CA ALA A 58 -2.52 -8.65 -4.77
C ALA A 58 -3.56 -8.71 -5.91
N ALA A 59 -3.17 -9.20 -7.11
CA ALA A 59 -4.07 -9.41 -8.23
C ALA A 59 -5.13 -10.47 -7.98
N LEU A 60 -4.67 -11.60 -7.46
CA LEU A 60 -5.54 -12.74 -7.22
C LEU A 60 -6.56 -12.48 -6.11
N GLY A 61 -6.22 -11.60 -5.15
CA GLY A 61 -7.09 -11.27 -4.01
C GLY A 61 -8.51 -10.87 -4.41
N PRO A 62 -8.72 -9.80 -5.17
CA PRO A 62 -10.05 -9.37 -5.61
C PRO A 62 -10.78 -10.40 -6.48
N VAL A 63 -10.05 -11.13 -7.35
CA VAL A 63 -10.65 -12.14 -8.23
C VAL A 63 -11.11 -13.35 -7.43
N VAL A 64 -10.22 -13.92 -6.62
CA VAL A 64 -10.55 -15.08 -5.75
C VAL A 64 -11.62 -14.69 -4.74
N GLY A 65 -11.48 -13.51 -4.11
CA GLY A 65 -12.49 -12.98 -3.19
C GLY A 65 -13.85 -12.79 -3.86
N GLY A 66 -13.87 -12.23 -5.08
CA GLY A 66 -15.09 -12.06 -5.87
C GLY A 66 -15.78 -13.40 -6.21
N VAL A 67 -15.02 -14.39 -6.68
CA VAL A 67 -15.53 -15.75 -6.94
C VAL A 67 -16.06 -16.40 -5.66
N LEU A 68 -15.31 -16.29 -4.55
CA LEU A 68 -15.76 -16.87 -3.29
C LEU A 68 -17.05 -16.23 -2.75
N LEU A 69 -17.20 -14.91 -2.92
CA LEU A 69 -18.40 -14.18 -2.51
C LEU A 69 -19.61 -14.43 -3.43
N GLU A 70 -19.37 -14.78 -4.69
CA GLU A 70 -20.45 -15.10 -5.65
C GLU A 70 -21.02 -16.49 -5.44
N PHE A 71 -20.18 -17.49 -5.14
CA PHE A 71 -20.56 -18.90 -5.05
C PHE A 71 -20.62 -19.47 -3.64
N PHE A 72 -20.01 -18.81 -2.65
CA PHE A 72 -19.90 -19.29 -1.27
C PHE A 72 -20.31 -18.21 -0.27
N TRP A 73 -20.41 -18.58 1.00
CA TRP A 73 -20.68 -17.65 2.07
C TRP A 73 -19.46 -16.76 2.40
N TRP A 74 -19.69 -15.55 2.92
CA TRP A 74 -18.65 -14.53 3.13
C TRP A 74 -17.41 -15.00 3.91
N GLY A 75 -17.55 -15.96 4.84
CA GLY A 75 -16.42 -16.48 5.62
C GLY A 75 -15.44 -17.35 4.80
N SER A 76 -15.84 -17.82 3.61
CA SER A 76 -14.96 -18.58 2.71
C SER A 76 -13.71 -17.79 2.31
N VAL A 77 -13.81 -16.45 2.24
CA VAL A 77 -12.67 -15.53 1.95
C VAL A 77 -11.56 -15.67 3.00
N PHE A 78 -11.89 -16.02 4.24
CA PHE A 78 -10.89 -16.26 5.28
C PHE A 78 -10.38 -17.70 5.28
N LEU A 79 -11.27 -18.66 5.00
CA LEU A 79 -10.93 -20.10 5.01
C LEU A 79 -9.97 -20.49 3.89
N ILE A 80 -9.96 -19.79 2.76
CA ILE A 80 -9.03 -20.05 1.65
C ILE A 80 -7.56 -19.92 2.08
N ASN A 81 -7.26 -19.13 3.11
CA ASN A 81 -5.91 -19.01 3.62
C ASN A 81 -5.39 -20.33 4.23
N VAL A 82 -6.26 -21.18 4.76
CA VAL A 82 -5.83 -22.43 5.42
C VAL A 82 -5.14 -23.39 4.43
N PRO A 83 -5.75 -23.78 3.29
CA PRO A 83 -5.06 -24.63 2.32
C PRO A 83 -3.85 -23.94 1.69
N VAL A 84 -3.91 -22.62 1.43
CA VAL A 84 -2.77 -21.87 0.87
C VAL A 84 -1.58 -21.91 1.83
N VAL A 85 -1.78 -21.64 3.12
CA VAL A 85 -0.71 -21.70 4.13
C VAL A 85 -0.19 -23.12 4.32
N ALA A 86 -1.07 -24.14 4.30
CA ALA A 86 -0.63 -25.52 4.40
C ALA A 86 0.30 -25.92 3.23
N ILE A 87 -0.06 -25.56 2.00
CA ILE A 87 0.78 -25.82 0.82
C ILE A 87 2.10 -25.02 0.93
N ALA A 88 2.04 -23.75 1.33
CA ALA A 88 3.23 -22.92 1.50
C ALA A 88 4.20 -23.52 2.54
N LEU A 89 3.70 -24.03 3.66
CA LEU A 89 4.52 -24.69 4.68
C LEU A 89 5.15 -25.99 4.14
N LEU A 90 4.38 -26.82 3.44
CA LEU A 90 4.90 -28.07 2.85
C LEU A 90 6.03 -27.80 1.85
N LEU A 91 5.96 -26.71 1.09
CA LEU A 91 7.00 -26.31 0.14
C LEU A 91 8.18 -25.62 0.81
N ALA A 92 7.93 -24.82 1.85
CA ALA A 92 8.97 -24.05 2.54
C ALA A 92 9.89 -24.93 3.40
N LEU A 93 9.36 -25.95 4.09
CA LEU A 93 10.12 -26.81 5.00
C LEU A 93 11.36 -27.46 4.36
N PRO A 94 11.29 -28.04 3.12
CA PRO A 94 12.46 -28.60 2.47
C PRO A 94 13.32 -27.55 1.72
N ALA A 95 12.75 -26.39 1.36
CA ALA A 95 13.39 -25.41 0.48
C ALA A 95 14.21 -24.36 1.25
N ILE A 96 13.81 -24.04 2.48
CA ILE A 96 14.49 -23.02 3.28
C ILE A 96 15.65 -23.67 4.03
N PRO A 97 16.92 -23.28 3.75
CA PRO A 97 18.04 -23.77 4.52
C PRO A 97 17.89 -23.36 5.96
N ALA A 98 18.32 -24.24 6.89
CA ALA A 98 18.38 -23.92 8.31
C ALA A 98 19.41 -22.80 8.53
N CYS A 99 19.00 -21.56 8.30
CA CYS A 99 19.78 -20.39 8.65
C CYS A 99 19.79 -20.32 10.18
N GLY A 100 20.88 -20.80 10.80
CA GLY A 100 21.06 -20.64 12.24
C GLY A 100 20.98 -19.17 12.58
N GLY A 101 19.92 -18.77 13.27
CA GLY A 101 19.74 -17.40 13.73
C GLY A 101 20.91 -16.99 14.61
N GLN A 102 21.93 -16.37 14.02
CA GLN A 102 23.10 -15.88 14.75
C GLN A 102 22.79 -14.65 15.60
N SER A 103 21.63 -14.03 15.41
CA SER A 103 21.22 -12.86 16.17
C SER A 103 20.45 -13.31 17.43
N ARG A 104 21.16 -13.51 18.54
CA ARG A 104 20.59 -13.63 19.88
C ARG A 104 20.10 -12.28 20.44
N ARG A 105 19.61 -11.39 19.56
CA ARG A 105 19.08 -10.11 20.04
C ARG A 105 17.81 -10.36 20.84
N PRO A 106 17.74 -9.90 22.10
CA PRO A 106 16.54 -10.07 22.90
C PRO A 106 15.40 -9.26 22.26
N TRP A 107 14.22 -9.88 22.13
CA TRP A 107 13.03 -9.22 21.62
C TRP A 107 12.60 -8.10 22.58
N ASP A 108 12.53 -6.87 22.06
CA ASP A 108 12.03 -5.71 22.82
C ASP A 108 10.50 -5.63 22.73
N ALA A 109 9.82 -6.46 23.53
CA ALA A 109 8.35 -6.49 23.57
C ALA A 109 7.74 -5.12 23.93
N LEU A 110 8.37 -4.36 24.85
CA LEU A 110 7.87 -3.04 25.21
C LEU A 110 8.02 -2.03 24.07
N GLY A 111 9.16 -2.07 23.36
CA GLY A 111 9.34 -1.25 22.15
C GLY A 111 8.32 -1.59 21.08
N SER A 112 8.04 -2.90 20.85
CA SER A 112 7.00 -3.35 19.91
C SER A 112 5.61 -2.82 20.27
N LEU A 113 5.23 -2.88 21.55
CA LEU A 113 3.96 -2.33 22.02
C LEU A 113 3.90 -0.80 21.86
N GLN A 114 4.99 -0.10 22.18
CA GLN A 114 5.06 1.36 22.03
C GLN A 114 4.87 1.80 20.57
N VAL A 115 5.57 1.17 19.62
CA VAL A 115 5.40 1.52 18.19
C VAL A 115 4.02 1.15 17.69
N MET A 116 3.47 -0.01 18.08
CA MET A 116 2.14 -0.46 17.70
C MET A 116 1.06 0.52 18.17
N PHE A 117 1.01 0.83 19.47
CA PHE A 117 0.03 1.79 19.99
C PHE A 117 0.27 3.20 19.49
N GLY A 118 1.52 3.55 19.24
CA GLY A 118 1.89 4.82 18.65
C GLY A 118 1.32 5.00 17.24
N LEU A 119 1.55 4.04 16.36
CA LEU A 119 1.03 4.06 14.98
C LEU A 119 -0.50 3.97 14.94
N VAL A 120 -1.10 3.06 15.72
CA VAL A 120 -2.56 2.94 15.81
C VAL A 120 -3.19 4.24 16.30
N GLY A 121 -2.62 4.88 17.32
CA GLY A 121 -3.13 6.15 17.85
C GLY A 121 -3.07 7.28 16.81
N VAL A 122 -1.96 7.41 16.08
CA VAL A 122 -1.82 8.43 15.03
C VAL A 122 -2.78 8.16 13.87
N VAL A 123 -2.87 6.93 13.38
CA VAL A 123 -3.77 6.55 12.29
C VAL A 123 -5.23 6.77 12.69
N TYR A 124 -5.60 6.37 13.92
CA TYR A 124 -6.94 6.59 14.43
C TYR A 124 -7.28 8.09 14.51
N ALA A 125 -6.34 8.92 14.99
CA ALA A 125 -6.53 10.36 15.04
C ALA A 125 -6.74 10.98 13.64
N ILE A 126 -5.96 10.56 12.63
CA ILE A 126 -6.13 11.02 11.24
C ILE A 126 -7.52 10.61 10.73
N LYS A 127 -7.92 9.36 10.98
CA LYS A 127 -9.24 8.84 10.57
C LYS A 127 -10.38 9.61 11.24
N GLU A 128 -10.28 9.88 12.55
CA GLU A 128 -11.30 10.59 13.31
C GLU A 128 -11.43 12.05 12.87
N LEU A 129 -10.29 12.73 12.61
CA LEU A 129 -10.30 14.09 12.07
C LEU A 129 -10.88 14.18 10.65
N SER A 130 -10.83 13.08 9.90
CA SER A 130 -11.39 12.96 8.56
C SER A 130 -12.86 12.55 8.58
N ALA A 131 -13.43 12.20 9.74
CA ALA A 131 -14.84 11.90 9.90
C ALA A 131 -15.65 13.21 9.79
N ARG A 132 -16.92 13.10 9.36
CA ARG A 132 -17.79 14.27 9.14
C ARG A 132 -18.33 14.90 10.42
N ALA A 133 -18.45 14.11 11.46
CA ALA A 133 -18.74 14.57 12.83
C ALA A 133 -17.54 14.17 13.71
N PRO A 134 -16.39 14.85 13.54
CA PRO A 134 -15.18 14.47 14.25
C PRO A 134 -15.36 14.73 15.76
N ASP A 135 -15.09 13.71 16.56
CA ASP A 135 -14.86 13.93 17.97
C ASP A 135 -13.45 14.48 18.16
N PHE A 136 -13.33 15.82 18.16
CA PHE A 136 -12.04 16.49 18.32
C PHE A 136 -11.35 16.11 19.63
N GLY A 137 -12.11 15.83 20.70
CA GLY A 137 -11.54 15.40 21.98
C GLY A 137 -10.87 14.03 21.86
N LEU A 138 -11.56 13.08 21.26
CA LEU A 138 -11.05 11.74 21.02
C LEU A 138 -9.89 11.73 20.00
N ALA A 139 -10.00 12.52 18.94
CA ALA A 139 -8.94 12.65 17.94
C ALA A 139 -7.65 13.22 18.55
N VAL A 140 -7.75 14.30 19.34
CA VAL A 140 -6.60 14.91 20.03
C VAL A 140 -6.02 13.94 21.07
N LEU A 141 -6.84 13.26 21.84
CA LEU A 141 -6.38 12.27 22.81
C LEU A 141 -5.61 11.11 22.13
N ALA A 142 -6.15 10.60 21.04
CA ALA A 142 -5.50 9.55 20.25
C ALA A 142 -4.19 10.03 19.61
N ALA A 143 -4.17 11.26 19.07
CA ALA A 143 -2.96 11.87 18.53
C ALA A 143 -1.88 12.05 19.58
N LEU A 144 -2.21 12.66 20.72
CA LEU A 144 -1.26 12.89 21.81
C LEU A 144 -0.75 11.59 22.41
N GLY A 145 -1.64 10.61 22.67
CA GLY A 145 -1.28 9.29 23.16
C GLY A 145 -0.39 8.53 22.17
N GLY A 146 -0.75 8.55 20.88
CA GLY A 146 0.03 7.96 19.81
C GLY A 146 1.41 8.61 19.67
N MET A 147 1.49 9.94 19.62
CA MET A 147 2.77 10.67 19.54
C MET A 147 3.63 10.45 20.78
N LEU A 148 3.04 10.38 21.97
CA LEU A 148 3.77 10.06 23.20
C LEU A 148 4.38 8.65 23.14
N CYS A 149 3.61 7.66 22.70
CA CYS A 149 4.11 6.29 22.52
C CYS A 149 5.27 6.24 21.50
N LEU A 150 5.14 6.93 20.35
CA LEU A 150 6.22 7.03 19.37
C LEU A 150 7.45 7.75 19.92
N TYR A 151 7.26 8.83 20.65
CA TYR A 151 8.35 9.54 21.31
C TYR A 151 9.10 8.65 22.31
N LEU A 152 8.36 7.93 23.16
CA LEU A 152 8.94 7.00 24.13
C LEU A 152 9.67 5.85 23.41
N PHE A 153 9.11 5.33 22.32
CA PHE A 153 9.76 4.34 21.47
C PHE A 153 11.09 4.86 20.91
N VAL A 154 11.09 6.02 20.25
CA VAL A 154 12.31 6.62 19.68
C VAL A 154 13.36 6.88 20.77
N ARG A 155 12.94 7.41 21.92
CA ARG A 155 13.83 7.66 23.07
C ARG A 155 14.44 6.35 23.59
N ARG A 156 13.63 5.28 23.67
CA ARG A 156 14.07 3.94 24.08
C ARG A 156 15.07 3.36 23.08
N GLN A 157 14.76 3.38 21.80
CA GLN A 157 15.63 2.85 20.75
C GLN A 157 16.99 3.58 20.68
N ARG A 158 17.01 4.90 20.85
CA ARG A 158 18.26 5.69 20.89
C ARG A 158 19.16 5.37 22.08
N ARG A 159 18.62 4.77 23.15
CA ARG A 159 19.36 4.40 24.36
C ARG A 159 19.68 2.91 24.44
N ALA A 160 19.06 2.10 23.61
CA ALA A 160 19.27 0.67 23.58
C ALA A 160 20.66 0.36 23.01
N ARG A 161 21.36 -0.62 23.61
CA ARG A 161 22.63 -1.14 23.07
C ARG A 161 22.42 -1.89 21.75
N GLU A 162 21.29 -2.60 21.66
CA GLU A 162 20.84 -3.32 20.46
C GLU A 162 19.42 -2.85 20.09
N PRO A 163 19.29 -1.76 19.31
CA PRO A 163 18.00 -1.21 18.97
C PRO A 163 17.27 -2.12 17.99
N MET A 164 15.92 -2.19 18.07
CA MET A 164 15.06 -2.82 17.07
C MET A 164 15.12 -2.05 15.74
N ILE A 165 15.15 -0.71 15.82
CA ILE A 165 15.31 0.20 14.69
C ILE A 165 16.55 1.06 14.94
N ASP A 166 17.57 0.86 14.11
CA ASP A 166 18.71 1.76 14.08
C ASP A 166 18.40 2.96 13.17
N PHE A 167 18.16 4.09 13.80
CA PHE A 167 17.90 5.34 13.08
C PHE A 167 19.12 5.83 12.27
N ALA A 168 20.31 5.29 12.50
CA ALA A 168 21.48 5.58 11.70
C ALA A 168 21.31 5.14 10.23
N LEU A 169 20.49 4.11 9.97
CA LEU A 169 20.18 3.67 8.62
C LEU A 169 19.58 4.80 7.76
N PHE A 170 18.75 5.66 8.36
CA PHE A 170 18.17 6.81 7.66
C PHE A 170 19.17 7.93 7.32
N ARG A 171 20.39 7.88 7.85
CA ARG A 171 21.49 8.78 7.42
C ARG A 171 21.99 8.39 6.04
N ASN A 172 21.83 7.13 5.65
CA ASN A 172 22.06 6.71 4.27
C ASN A 172 20.91 7.22 3.40
N ARG A 173 21.22 8.18 2.54
CA ARG A 173 20.21 8.82 1.67
C ARG A 173 19.57 7.86 0.67
N ARG A 174 20.26 6.77 0.29
CA ARG A 174 19.71 5.76 -0.63
C ARG A 174 18.68 4.90 0.07
N PHE A 175 18.99 4.47 1.30
CA PHE A 175 18.07 3.75 2.17
C PHE A 175 16.82 4.59 2.45
N ALA A 176 16.97 5.82 2.94
CA ALA A 176 15.86 6.71 3.26
C ALA A 176 14.96 7.01 2.05
N ARG A 177 15.54 7.10 0.84
CA ARG A 177 14.77 7.26 -0.40
C ARG A 177 13.97 6.02 -0.76
N GLY A 178 14.58 4.83 -0.66
CA GLY A 178 13.86 3.57 -0.88
C GLY A 178 12.62 3.48 0.01
N VAL A 179 12.80 3.71 1.31
CA VAL A 179 11.71 3.74 2.30
C VAL A 179 10.62 4.78 1.95
N ALA A 180 11.03 6.00 1.58
CA ALA A 180 10.08 7.06 1.21
C ALA A 180 9.32 6.74 -0.09
N VAL A 181 10.00 6.18 -1.10
CA VAL A 181 9.35 5.76 -2.35
C VAL A 181 8.38 4.61 -2.11
N ALA A 182 8.74 3.63 -1.28
CA ALA A 182 7.87 2.53 -0.88
C ALA A 182 6.56 3.06 -0.27
N LEU A 183 6.68 3.95 0.72
CA LEU A 183 5.53 4.57 1.40
C LEU A 183 4.65 5.35 0.42
N VAL A 184 5.25 6.22 -0.40
CA VAL A 184 4.48 7.10 -1.30
C VAL A 184 3.84 6.34 -2.45
N ALA A 185 4.54 5.36 -3.03
CA ALA A 185 3.98 4.54 -4.11
C ALA A 185 2.75 3.75 -3.64
N THR A 186 2.84 3.14 -2.45
CA THR A 186 1.73 2.40 -1.86
C THR A 186 0.58 3.33 -1.44
N MET A 187 0.90 4.50 -0.89
CA MET A 187 -0.10 5.52 -0.54
C MET A 187 -0.93 5.94 -1.77
N ALA A 188 -0.29 6.17 -2.90
CA ALA A 188 -0.97 6.55 -4.13
C ALA A 188 -1.80 5.39 -4.71
N LEU A 189 -1.23 4.17 -4.74
CA LEU A 189 -1.88 3.01 -5.32
C LEU A 189 -3.11 2.57 -4.50
N VAL A 190 -2.92 2.25 -3.22
CA VAL A 190 -3.97 1.67 -2.36
C VAL A 190 -5.10 2.68 -2.13
N GLY A 191 -4.76 3.96 -1.95
CA GLY A 191 -5.77 5.01 -1.82
C GLY A 191 -6.58 5.21 -3.10
N MET A 192 -5.95 5.16 -4.28
CA MET A 192 -6.64 5.19 -5.57
C MET A 192 -7.50 3.94 -5.79
N GLU A 193 -6.96 2.75 -5.50
CA GLU A 193 -7.68 1.47 -5.68
C GLU A 193 -9.01 1.44 -4.93
N LEU A 194 -9.05 1.96 -3.69
CA LEU A 194 -10.29 2.07 -2.92
C LEU A 194 -11.34 2.87 -3.69
N VAL A 195 -10.97 4.08 -4.13
CA VAL A 195 -11.91 5.00 -4.79
C VAL A 195 -12.30 4.48 -6.18
N PHE A 196 -11.36 3.88 -6.91
CA PHE A 196 -11.61 3.27 -8.20
C PHE A 196 -12.55 2.06 -8.11
N SER A 197 -12.37 1.20 -7.11
CA SER A 197 -13.27 0.07 -6.84
C SER A 197 -14.70 0.54 -6.54
N GLN A 198 -14.85 1.63 -5.78
CA GLN A 198 -16.16 2.25 -5.53
C GLN A 198 -16.77 2.83 -6.82
N HIS A 199 -15.97 3.51 -7.65
CA HIS A 199 -16.44 4.02 -8.94
C HIS A 199 -16.98 2.91 -9.86
N LEU A 200 -16.25 1.79 -9.97
CA LEU A 200 -16.66 0.65 -10.79
C LEU A 200 -17.97 0.02 -10.28
N GLN A 201 -18.15 -0.08 -8.96
CA GLN A 201 -19.32 -0.73 -8.38
C GLN A 201 -20.53 0.21 -8.24
N LEU A 202 -20.36 1.45 -7.76
CA LEU A 202 -21.47 2.35 -7.44
C LEU A 202 -21.91 3.22 -8.63
N VAL A 203 -20.97 3.62 -9.48
CA VAL A 203 -21.26 4.45 -10.65
C VAL A 203 -21.54 3.59 -11.87
N GLN A 204 -20.66 2.63 -12.18
CA GLN A 204 -20.81 1.76 -13.34
C GLN A 204 -21.66 0.52 -13.07
N GLY A 205 -22.01 0.21 -11.80
CA GLY A 205 -22.88 -0.90 -11.44
C GLY A 205 -22.26 -2.28 -11.67
N LEU A 206 -20.92 -2.38 -11.72
CA LEU A 206 -20.25 -3.66 -11.90
C LEU A 206 -20.33 -4.51 -10.63
N THR A 207 -20.45 -5.84 -10.80
CA THR A 207 -20.33 -6.77 -9.68
C THR A 207 -18.90 -6.74 -9.11
N PRO A 208 -18.69 -7.10 -7.82
CA PRO A 208 -17.35 -7.14 -7.22
C PRO A 208 -16.33 -7.94 -8.04
N LEU A 209 -16.76 -9.07 -8.63
CA LEU A 209 -15.90 -9.87 -9.50
C LEU A 209 -15.49 -9.12 -10.77
N LYS A 210 -16.45 -8.48 -11.46
CA LYS A 210 -16.16 -7.69 -12.67
C LYS A 210 -15.26 -6.50 -12.36
N ALA A 211 -15.49 -5.81 -11.24
CA ALA A 211 -14.64 -4.73 -10.77
C ALA A 211 -13.21 -5.23 -10.50
N GLY A 212 -13.05 -6.37 -9.81
CA GLY A 212 -11.75 -6.99 -9.58
C GLY A 212 -11.02 -7.39 -10.87
N LEU A 213 -11.74 -7.96 -11.84
CA LEU A 213 -11.18 -8.28 -13.17
C LEU A 213 -10.74 -7.03 -13.93
N PHE A 214 -11.47 -5.91 -13.76
CA PHE A 214 -11.13 -4.65 -14.42
C PHE A 214 -9.83 -4.03 -13.88
N VAL A 215 -9.52 -4.23 -12.59
CA VAL A 215 -8.29 -3.75 -11.93
C VAL A 215 -7.09 -4.67 -12.20
N LEU A 216 -7.31 -5.90 -12.64
CA LEU A 216 -6.29 -6.93 -12.86
C LEU A 216 -5.08 -6.50 -13.72
N PRO A 217 -5.18 -5.60 -14.72
CA PRO A 217 -4.03 -5.13 -15.48
C PRO A 217 -2.90 -4.53 -14.61
N ILE A 218 -3.22 -3.89 -13.48
CA ILE A 218 -2.21 -3.30 -12.60
C ILE A 218 -1.22 -4.35 -12.08
N PRO A 219 -1.66 -5.36 -11.33
CA PRO A 219 -0.74 -6.35 -10.78
C PRO A 219 -0.15 -7.29 -11.84
N LEU A 220 -0.84 -7.53 -12.97
CA LEU A 220 -0.26 -8.29 -14.07
C LEU A 220 0.91 -7.55 -14.72
N ALA A 221 0.79 -6.24 -14.93
CA ALA A 221 1.88 -5.42 -15.42
C ALA A 221 3.05 -5.38 -14.41
N SER A 222 2.74 -5.24 -13.10
CA SER A 222 3.74 -5.28 -12.02
C SER A 222 4.49 -6.62 -11.98
N LEU A 223 3.79 -7.74 -12.20
CA LEU A 223 4.37 -9.09 -12.25
C LEU A 223 5.47 -9.19 -13.33
N VAL A 224 5.22 -8.61 -14.51
CA VAL A 224 6.17 -8.63 -15.62
C VAL A 224 7.32 -7.65 -15.39
N VAL A 225 6.99 -6.47 -14.85
CA VAL A 225 7.99 -5.38 -14.70
C VAL A 225 8.92 -5.59 -13.51
N GLY A 226 8.52 -6.31 -12.47
CA GLY A 226 9.37 -6.58 -11.32
C GLY A 226 10.75 -7.15 -11.70
N PRO A 227 10.83 -8.30 -12.40
CA PRO A 227 12.11 -8.86 -12.86
C PRO A 227 12.86 -7.93 -13.82
N LEU A 228 12.15 -7.23 -14.72
CA LEU A 228 12.77 -6.26 -15.62
C LEU A 228 13.42 -5.10 -14.86
N ALA A 229 12.73 -4.56 -13.85
CA ALA A 229 13.30 -3.52 -12.99
C ALA A 229 14.50 -4.05 -12.18
N GLY A 230 14.44 -5.27 -11.66
CA GLY A 230 15.55 -5.95 -11.01
C GLY A 230 16.79 -6.07 -11.93
N TRP A 231 16.57 -6.34 -13.21
CA TRP A 231 17.63 -6.38 -14.22
C TRP A 231 18.14 -4.99 -14.62
N LEU A 232 17.29 -3.97 -14.61
CA LEU A 232 17.62 -2.59 -14.94
C LEU A 232 18.38 -1.86 -13.83
N VAL A 233 18.05 -2.11 -12.56
CA VAL A 233 18.63 -1.41 -11.41
C VAL A 233 20.16 -1.48 -11.40
N PRO A 234 20.83 -2.63 -11.57
CA PRO A 234 22.29 -2.68 -11.60
C PRO A 234 22.93 -1.94 -12.80
N ARG A 235 22.16 -1.70 -13.88
CA ARG A 235 22.64 -1.02 -15.10
C ARG A 235 22.45 0.48 -15.08
N TRP A 236 21.28 0.92 -14.61
CA TRP A 236 20.88 2.33 -14.67
C TRP A 236 20.94 3.01 -13.31
N GLY A 237 21.07 2.24 -12.23
CA GLY A 237 21.04 2.69 -10.85
C GLY A 237 19.62 2.83 -10.30
N GLU A 238 19.45 2.58 -9.01
CA GLU A 238 18.16 2.59 -8.32
C GLU A 238 17.39 3.91 -8.50
N ASN A 239 18.09 5.06 -8.45
CA ASN A 239 17.44 6.37 -8.52
C ASN A 239 16.74 6.64 -9.86
N ARG A 240 17.37 6.22 -10.97
CA ARG A 240 16.77 6.42 -12.30
C ARG A 240 15.58 5.51 -12.51
N VAL A 241 15.69 4.26 -12.06
CA VAL A 241 14.59 3.30 -12.15
C VAL A 241 13.42 3.76 -11.28
N MET A 242 13.65 4.15 -10.02
CA MET A 242 12.61 4.72 -9.14
C MET A 242 11.92 5.92 -9.79
N CYS A 243 12.70 6.88 -10.30
CA CYS A 243 12.15 8.07 -10.92
C CYS A 243 11.30 7.75 -12.16
N ALA A 244 11.83 6.93 -13.08
CA ALA A 244 11.10 6.52 -14.29
C ALA A 244 9.79 5.80 -13.91
N SER A 245 9.85 4.90 -12.94
CA SER A 245 8.68 4.15 -12.45
C SER A 245 7.63 5.05 -11.83
N LEU A 246 8.02 6.02 -10.98
CA LEU A 246 7.09 6.99 -10.40
C LEU A 246 6.44 7.89 -11.47
N LEU A 247 7.21 8.30 -12.48
CA LEU A 247 6.67 9.08 -13.62
C LEU A 247 5.70 8.26 -14.46
N LEU A 248 5.99 6.98 -14.72
CA LEU A 248 5.08 6.08 -15.43
C LEU A 248 3.79 5.87 -14.63
N GLY A 249 3.88 5.65 -13.32
CA GLY A 249 2.72 5.56 -12.43
C GLY A 249 1.88 6.84 -12.43
N SER A 250 2.54 8.01 -12.35
CA SER A 250 1.86 9.31 -12.46
C SER A 250 1.16 9.47 -13.81
N ALA A 251 1.82 9.11 -14.92
CA ALA A 251 1.22 9.15 -16.25
C ALA A 251 0.03 8.19 -16.38
N GLY A 252 0.10 7.00 -15.76
CA GLY A 252 -1.03 6.06 -15.70
C GLY A 252 -2.24 6.65 -14.99
N LEU A 253 -2.05 7.30 -13.83
CA LEU A 253 -3.13 7.98 -13.10
C LEU A 253 -3.72 9.15 -13.89
N LEU A 254 -2.89 9.96 -14.53
CA LEU A 254 -3.35 11.04 -15.41
C LEU A 254 -4.13 10.48 -16.62
N GLY A 255 -3.61 9.42 -17.24
CA GLY A 255 -4.28 8.72 -18.33
C GLY A 255 -5.65 8.20 -17.91
N LEU A 256 -5.76 7.61 -16.70
CA LEU A 256 -7.04 7.15 -16.16
C LEU A 256 -8.00 8.32 -15.90
N ALA A 257 -7.50 9.44 -15.34
CA ALA A 257 -8.30 10.65 -15.11
C ALA A 257 -8.86 11.26 -16.41
N LEU A 258 -8.12 11.13 -17.51
CA LEU A 258 -8.56 11.61 -18.84
C LEU A 258 -9.47 10.62 -19.58
N SER A 259 -9.38 9.33 -19.25
CA SER A 259 -10.07 8.26 -19.99
C SER A 259 -11.21 7.58 -19.24
N TYR A 260 -11.52 7.97 -18.00
CA TYR A 260 -12.51 7.25 -17.17
C TYR A 260 -13.93 7.20 -17.76
N GLN A 261 -14.28 8.15 -18.63
CA GLN A 261 -15.53 8.17 -19.40
C GLN A 261 -15.35 7.71 -20.86
N SER A 262 -14.14 7.36 -21.26
CA SER A 262 -13.80 7.00 -22.63
C SER A 262 -13.83 5.48 -22.85
N ALA A 263 -13.39 5.05 -24.03
CA ALA A 263 -13.32 3.65 -24.40
C ALA A 263 -12.49 2.83 -23.40
N THR A 264 -12.96 1.65 -23.04
CA THR A 264 -12.34 0.71 -22.09
C THR A 264 -10.85 0.45 -22.38
N GLY A 265 -10.45 0.45 -23.66
CA GLY A 265 -9.05 0.24 -24.04
C GLY A 265 -8.08 1.30 -23.49
N ALA A 266 -8.49 2.58 -23.45
CA ALA A 266 -7.66 3.65 -22.91
C ALA A 266 -7.54 3.54 -21.39
N GLN A 267 -8.60 3.13 -20.69
CA GLN A 267 -8.58 2.87 -19.25
C GLN A 267 -7.63 1.71 -18.93
N LEU A 268 -7.74 0.58 -19.65
CA LEU A 268 -6.87 -0.58 -19.48
C LEU A 268 -5.40 -0.23 -19.73
N ALA A 269 -5.10 0.54 -20.77
CA ALA A 269 -3.73 1.01 -21.03
C ALA A 269 -3.19 1.87 -19.88
N SER A 270 -4.02 2.73 -19.30
CA SER A 270 -3.67 3.55 -18.14
C SER A 270 -3.40 2.71 -16.89
N LEU A 271 -4.20 1.64 -16.67
CA LEU A 271 -3.99 0.70 -15.56
C LEU A 271 -2.71 -0.13 -15.75
N VAL A 272 -2.40 -0.55 -16.98
CA VAL A 272 -1.12 -1.22 -17.31
C VAL A 272 0.04 -0.28 -16.99
N LEU A 273 -0.03 0.98 -17.43
CA LEU A 273 1.03 1.97 -17.20
C LEU A 273 1.24 2.24 -15.70
N LEU A 274 0.14 2.30 -14.93
CA LEU A 274 0.19 2.40 -13.47
C LEU A 274 0.86 1.19 -12.84
N GLY A 275 0.52 -0.03 -13.29
CA GLY A 275 1.13 -1.27 -12.82
C GLY A 275 2.62 -1.37 -13.14
N VAL A 276 3.03 -0.94 -14.34
CA VAL A 276 4.47 -0.80 -14.70
C VAL A 276 5.18 0.15 -13.74
N GLY A 277 4.56 1.29 -13.47
CA GLY A 277 5.10 2.29 -12.54
C GLY A 277 5.25 1.74 -11.13
N PHE A 278 4.21 1.11 -10.60
CA PHE A 278 4.21 0.57 -9.23
C PHE A 278 5.22 -0.59 -9.08
N GLY A 279 5.18 -1.60 -9.95
CA GLY A 279 6.08 -2.76 -9.88
C GLY A 279 7.55 -2.37 -9.99
N GLY A 280 7.86 -1.42 -10.89
CA GLY A 280 9.22 -0.89 -11.04
C GLY A 280 9.67 -0.06 -9.82
N ALA A 281 8.79 0.77 -9.25
CA ALA A 281 9.08 1.56 -8.06
C ALA A 281 9.29 0.66 -6.84
N MET A 282 8.44 -0.35 -6.63
CA MET A 282 8.55 -1.33 -5.56
C MET A 282 9.90 -2.08 -5.64
N THR A 283 10.24 -2.63 -6.81
CA THR A 283 11.51 -3.36 -6.99
C THR A 283 12.73 -2.46 -6.76
N ALA A 284 12.73 -1.25 -7.30
CA ALA A 284 13.85 -0.33 -7.15
C ALA A 284 13.98 0.20 -5.70
N ALA A 285 12.87 0.44 -5.02
CA ALA A 285 12.85 0.83 -3.61
C ALA A 285 13.39 -0.27 -2.71
N SER A 286 12.89 -1.51 -2.86
CA SER A 286 13.36 -2.68 -2.11
C SER A 286 14.86 -2.95 -2.36
N THR A 287 15.30 -2.81 -3.61
CA THR A 287 16.72 -2.96 -3.94
C THR A 287 17.55 -1.87 -3.26
N ALA A 288 17.10 -0.60 -3.28
CA ALA A 288 17.80 0.50 -2.62
C ALA A 288 17.88 0.31 -1.10
N VAL A 289 16.82 -0.22 -0.47
CA VAL A 289 16.81 -0.57 0.95
C VAL A 289 17.78 -1.71 1.24
N MET A 290 17.71 -2.80 0.48
CA MET A 290 18.48 -4.02 0.77
C MET A 290 19.96 -3.93 0.41
N LEU A 291 20.36 -3.18 -0.62
CA LEU A 291 21.76 -3.04 -1.01
C LEU A 291 22.55 -2.08 -0.10
N ASN A 292 21.86 -1.21 0.63
CA ASN A 292 22.49 -0.14 1.42
C ASN A 292 22.52 -0.43 2.93
N VAL A 293 22.40 -1.70 3.31
CA VAL A 293 22.49 -2.17 4.70
C VAL A 293 23.41 -3.39 4.80
N ASP A 294 24.01 -3.57 5.98
CA ASP A 294 24.80 -4.77 6.28
C ASP A 294 23.89 -6.00 6.38
N GLU A 295 24.45 -7.19 6.15
CA GLU A 295 23.72 -8.46 6.21
C GLU A 295 23.04 -8.66 7.57
N GLN A 296 23.71 -8.30 8.66
CA GLN A 296 23.18 -8.40 10.03
C GLN A 296 21.96 -7.50 10.28
N SER A 297 21.82 -6.42 9.50
CA SER A 297 20.70 -5.44 9.59
C SER A 297 19.60 -5.67 8.56
N SER A 298 19.74 -6.70 7.70
CA SER A 298 18.80 -6.95 6.59
C SER A 298 17.37 -7.21 7.06
N GLY A 299 17.19 -7.96 8.15
CA GLY A 299 15.87 -8.20 8.72
C GLY A 299 15.22 -6.92 9.27
N MET A 300 16.01 -6.04 9.90
CA MET A 300 15.53 -4.72 10.35
C MET A 300 15.13 -3.84 9.16
N ALA A 301 15.95 -3.81 8.12
CA ALA A 301 15.68 -3.04 6.90
C ALA A 301 14.42 -3.52 6.20
N ALA A 302 14.24 -4.83 6.07
CA ALA A 302 13.03 -5.44 5.52
C ALA A 302 11.78 -5.09 6.36
N ALA A 303 11.88 -5.12 7.68
CA ALA A 303 10.77 -4.73 8.56
C ALA A 303 10.41 -3.24 8.44
N ILE A 304 11.40 -2.35 8.31
CA ILE A 304 11.17 -0.92 8.09
C ILE A 304 10.47 -0.69 6.75
N GLU A 305 10.88 -1.41 5.73
CA GLU A 305 10.26 -1.33 4.39
C GLU A 305 8.81 -1.82 4.41
N ASP A 306 8.56 -2.97 5.04
CA ASP A 306 7.22 -3.55 5.16
C ASP A 306 6.26 -2.61 5.92
N VAL A 307 6.70 -2.06 7.05
CA VAL A 307 5.96 -1.02 7.79
C VAL A 307 5.69 0.19 6.91
N SER A 308 6.60 0.55 6.01
CA SER A 308 6.41 1.70 5.10
C SER A 308 5.33 1.43 4.06
N TYR A 309 5.24 0.20 3.53
CA TYR A 309 4.14 -0.21 2.65
C TYR A 309 2.80 -0.16 3.38
N GLU A 310 2.71 -0.74 4.56
CA GLU A 310 1.47 -0.77 5.35
C GLU A 310 1.01 0.64 5.75
N LEU A 311 1.92 1.47 6.25
CA LEU A 311 1.63 2.88 6.57
C LEU A 311 1.21 3.67 5.33
N GLY A 312 1.91 3.45 4.21
CA GLY A 312 1.54 4.06 2.94
C GLY A 312 0.10 3.74 2.56
N GLY A 313 -0.28 2.46 2.61
CA GLY A 313 -1.65 2.01 2.33
C GLY A 313 -2.69 2.66 3.24
N VAL A 314 -2.47 2.62 4.55
CA VAL A 314 -3.40 3.21 5.55
C VAL A 314 -3.53 4.73 5.37
N ILE A 315 -2.42 5.44 5.21
CA ILE A 315 -2.42 6.90 4.99
C ILE A 315 -3.10 7.22 3.66
N GLY A 316 -2.83 6.43 2.62
CA GLY A 316 -3.43 6.58 1.29
C GLY A 316 -4.94 6.47 1.32
N VAL A 317 -5.47 5.38 1.91
CA VAL A 317 -6.92 5.18 2.11
C VAL A 317 -7.52 6.34 2.89
N THR A 318 -6.86 6.77 3.95
CA THR A 318 -7.37 7.84 4.82
C THR A 318 -7.38 9.19 4.10
N LEU A 319 -6.26 9.61 3.53
CA LEU A 319 -6.15 10.94 2.91
C LEU A 319 -6.91 11.04 1.59
N LEU A 320 -6.75 10.05 0.70
CA LEU A 320 -7.44 10.06 -0.59
C LEU A 320 -8.92 9.76 -0.44
N GLY A 321 -9.32 8.88 0.50
CA GLY A 321 -10.72 8.67 0.86
C GLY A 321 -11.37 9.92 1.48
N SER A 322 -10.64 10.65 2.33
CA SER A 322 -11.12 11.92 2.89
C SER A 322 -11.27 13.00 1.82
N LEU A 323 -10.28 13.09 0.89
CA LEU A 323 -10.36 13.99 -0.26
C LEU A 323 -11.59 13.66 -1.12
N MET A 324 -11.84 12.37 -1.35
CA MET A 324 -13.02 11.88 -2.07
C MET A 324 -14.31 12.38 -1.41
N SER A 325 -14.47 12.15 -0.10
CA SER A 325 -15.66 12.58 0.64
C SER A 325 -15.82 14.10 0.67
N LEU A 326 -14.71 14.84 0.82
CA LEU A 326 -14.72 16.30 0.83
C LEU A 326 -15.20 16.86 -0.51
N VAL A 327 -14.57 16.43 -1.61
CA VAL A 327 -14.90 16.93 -2.95
C VAL A 327 -16.33 16.50 -3.35
N TYR A 328 -16.73 15.26 -3.04
CA TYR A 328 -18.08 14.78 -3.25
C TYR A 328 -19.12 15.67 -2.54
N GLY A 329 -18.94 15.91 -1.24
CA GLY A 329 -19.86 16.74 -0.47
C GLY A 329 -19.94 18.20 -0.92
N MET A 330 -18.82 18.75 -1.45
CA MET A 330 -18.78 20.11 -2.02
C MET A 330 -19.42 20.18 -3.41
N SER A 331 -19.30 19.11 -4.21
CA SER A 331 -19.78 19.05 -5.60
C SER A 331 -21.26 18.69 -5.69
N LEU A 332 -21.80 18.01 -4.68
CA LEU A 332 -23.20 17.57 -4.68
C LEU A 332 -24.17 18.74 -4.51
N ARG A 333 -24.89 19.07 -5.59
CA ARG A 333 -25.99 20.04 -5.58
C ARG A 333 -27.30 19.33 -5.32
N LEU A 334 -27.88 19.52 -4.13
CA LEU A 334 -29.14 18.89 -3.77
C LEU A 334 -30.30 19.50 -4.56
N PRO A 335 -31.22 18.66 -5.06
CA PRO A 335 -32.39 19.13 -5.81
C PRO A 335 -33.45 19.77 -4.92
N SER A 336 -33.45 19.48 -3.61
CA SER A 336 -34.31 20.14 -2.62
C SER A 336 -33.60 20.24 -1.27
N ALA A 337 -33.99 21.24 -0.45
CA ALA A 337 -33.45 21.45 0.90
C ALA A 337 -33.96 20.44 1.95
N GLU A 338 -35.01 19.66 1.63
CA GLU A 338 -35.65 18.71 2.52
C GLU A 338 -34.94 17.35 2.61
N LEU A 339 -33.94 17.11 1.76
CA LEU A 339 -33.19 15.85 1.75
C LEU A 339 -32.30 15.72 2.99
N PRO A 340 -32.19 14.50 3.58
CA PRO A 340 -31.34 14.28 4.75
C PRO A 340 -29.89 14.66 4.47
N ALA A 341 -29.22 15.29 5.44
CA ALA A 341 -27.83 15.74 5.30
C ALA A 341 -26.86 14.59 4.95
N ARG A 342 -27.17 13.35 5.35
CA ARG A 342 -26.40 12.13 5.05
C ARG A 342 -26.20 11.86 3.55
N VAL A 343 -27.07 12.39 2.67
CA VAL A 343 -26.91 12.28 1.20
C VAL A 343 -25.59 12.88 0.73
N ARG A 344 -25.05 13.86 1.46
CA ARG A 344 -23.74 14.47 1.18
C ARG A 344 -22.58 13.65 1.71
N ASP A 345 -22.89 12.57 2.46
CA ASP A 345 -21.87 11.78 3.14
C ASP A 345 -21.16 10.83 2.20
N SER A 346 -21.89 10.15 1.36
CA SER A 346 -21.36 9.21 0.38
C SER A 346 -22.37 8.97 -0.73
N LEU A 347 -21.88 8.43 -1.85
CA LEU A 347 -22.77 7.97 -2.91
C LEU A 347 -23.68 6.82 -2.43
N ASP A 348 -23.16 5.91 -1.58
CA ASP A 348 -23.96 4.83 -0.98
C ASP A 348 -25.17 5.37 -0.22
N ASP A 349 -24.95 6.38 0.65
CA ASP A 349 -26.04 7.01 1.39
C ASP A 349 -27.04 7.71 0.49
N ALA A 350 -26.56 8.33 -0.59
CA ALA A 350 -27.45 8.96 -1.58
C ALA A 350 -28.32 7.92 -2.32
N LEU A 351 -27.74 6.76 -2.68
CA LEU A 351 -28.47 5.66 -3.30
C LEU A 351 -29.53 5.08 -2.35
N LEU A 352 -29.18 4.83 -1.08
CA LEU A 352 -30.09 4.33 -0.05
C LEU A 352 -31.26 5.30 0.21
N VAL A 353 -31.00 6.61 0.24
CA VAL A 353 -32.06 7.61 0.40
C VAL A 353 -32.95 7.65 -0.85
N ALA A 354 -32.39 7.51 -2.05
CA ALA A 354 -33.14 7.50 -3.29
C ALA A 354 -34.18 6.36 -3.36
N GLU A 355 -33.92 5.20 -2.76
CA GLU A 355 -34.87 4.08 -2.71
C GLU A 355 -36.22 4.44 -2.02
N GLY A 356 -36.22 5.42 -1.12
CA GLY A 356 -37.43 5.88 -0.40
C GLY A 356 -38.12 7.09 -1.02
N LEU A 357 -37.64 7.62 -2.17
CA LEU A 357 -38.17 8.83 -2.78
C LEU A 357 -39.09 8.53 -3.98
N ALA A 358 -39.88 9.54 -4.40
CA ALA A 358 -40.61 9.47 -5.63
C ALA A 358 -39.68 9.28 -6.85
N PRO A 359 -40.05 8.49 -7.88
CA PRO A 359 -39.13 8.09 -8.95
C PRO A 359 -38.42 9.25 -9.68
N GLU A 360 -39.07 10.38 -9.86
CA GLU A 360 -38.48 11.57 -10.51
C GLU A 360 -37.41 12.21 -9.63
N VAL A 361 -37.64 12.33 -8.31
CA VAL A 361 -36.70 12.91 -7.36
C VAL A 361 -35.54 11.94 -7.15
N ALA A 362 -35.83 10.64 -7.07
CA ALA A 362 -34.85 9.58 -6.91
C ALA A 362 -33.85 9.56 -8.10
N SER A 363 -34.35 9.53 -9.33
CA SER A 363 -33.51 9.53 -10.53
C SER A 363 -32.62 10.77 -10.62
N ARG A 364 -33.18 11.92 -10.28
CA ARG A 364 -32.43 13.19 -10.29
C ARG A 364 -31.35 13.22 -9.22
N LEU A 365 -31.66 12.73 -8.01
CA LEU A 365 -30.68 12.62 -6.92
C LEU A 365 -29.52 11.70 -7.31
N VAL A 366 -29.83 10.51 -7.85
CA VAL A 366 -28.82 9.52 -8.28
C VAL A 366 -27.91 10.08 -9.36
N GLU A 367 -28.47 10.79 -10.34
CA GLU A 367 -27.70 11.43 -11.41
C GLU A 367 -26.72 12.48 -10.86
N LEU A 368 -27.20 13.38 -10.00
CA LEU A 368 -26.37 14.42 -9.38
C LEU A 368 -25.29 13.83 -8.45
N ALA A 369 -25.64 12.78 -7.70
CA ALA A 369 -24.71 12.09 -6.82
C ALA A 369 -23.60 11.38 -7.62
N ARG A 370 -23.91 10.73 -8.74
CA ARG A 370 -22.91 10.14 -9.63
C ARG A 370 -22.00 11.19 -10.26
N GLN A 371 -22.54 12.31 -10.72
CA GLN A 371 -21.73 13.41 -11.25
C GLN A 371 -20.80 14.01 -10.20
N ALA A 372 -21.27 14.18 -8.96
CA ALA A 372 -20.44 14.65 -7.85
C ALA A 372 -19.35 13.63 -7.50
N PHE A 373 -19.65 12.34 -7.57
CA PHE A 373 -18.68 11.27 -7.38
C PHE A 373 -17.60 11.27 -8.46
N ASP A 374 -17.97 11.44 -9.73
CA ASP A 374 -17.02 11.52 -10.84
C ASP A 374 -16.04 12.68 -10.68
N GLN A 375 -16.53 13.86 -10.27
CA GLN A 375 -15.65 15.00 -9.98
C GLN A 375 -14.67 14.71 -8.84
N ALA A 376 -15.15 14.09 -7.77
CA ALA A 376 -14.32 13.69 -6.65
C ALA A 376 -13.31 12.60 -7.04
N PHE A 377 -13.71 11.64 -7.85
CA PHE A 377 -12.85 10.60 -8.40
C PHE A 377 -11.68 11.19 -9.21
N VAL A 378 -11.96 12.10 -10.13
CA VAL A 378 -10.92 12.80 -10.89
C VAL A 378 -9.97 13.58 -9.97
N ALA A 379 -10.50 14.28 -8.98
CA ALA A 379 -9.67 15.01 -8.00
C ALA A 379 -8.71 14.08 -7.25
N VAL A 380 -9.17 12.89 -6.85
CA VAL A 380 -8.32 11.87 -6.20
C VAL A 380 -7.24 11.36 -7.14
N LEU A 381 -7.58 11.05 -8.39
CA LEU A 381 -6.59 10.60 -9.38
C LEU A 381 -5.51 11.67 -9.64
N LEU A 382 -5.91 12.94 -9.76
CA LEU A 382 -4.98 14.05 -9.94
C LEU A 382 -4.08 14.26 -8.71
N ALA A 383 -4.63 14.15 -7.51
CA ALA A 383 -3.86 14.25 -6.27
C ALA A 383 -2.84 13.11 -6.16
N ALA A 384 -3.24 11.87 -6.44
CA ALA A 384 -2.34 10.72 -6.45
C ALA A 384 -1.26 10.83 -7.55
N ALA A 385 -1.62 11.31 -8.74
CA ALA A 385 -0.66 11.56 -9.82
C ALA A 385 0.36 12.65 -9.43
N ALA A 386 -0.10 13.75 -8.84
CA ALA A 386 0.77 14.81 -8.36
C ALA A 386 1.72 14.32 -7.26
N LEU A 387 1.24 13.48 -6.35
CA LEU A 387 2.05 12.86 -5.31
C LEU A 387 3.21 12.04 -5.89
N LEU A 388 2.93 11.15 -6.87
CA LEU A 388 3.95 10.36 -7.55
C LEU A 388 4.92 11.24 -8.34
N PHE A 389 4.40 12.25 -9.06
CA PHE A 389 5.23 13.18 -9.81
C PHE A 389 6.18 13.97 -8.92
N LEU A 390 5.69 14.55 -7.83
CA LEU A 390 6.51 15.30 -6.87
C LEU A 390 7.58 14.41 -6.23
N SER A 391 7.25 13.16 -5.91
CA SER A 391 8.19 12.18 -5.41
C SER A 391 9.28 11.85 -6.43
N ALA A 392 8.92 11.69 -7.71
CA ALA A 392 9.89 11.50 -8.79
C ALA A 392 10.86 12.70 -8.89
N MET A 393 10.34 13.92 -8.81
CA MET A 393 11.15 15.14 -8.81
C MET A 393 12.06 15.24 -7.58
N ALA A 394 11.59 14.82 -6.42
CA ALA A 394 12.41 14.77 -5.19
C ALA A 394 13.56 13.77 -5.33
N VAL A 395 13.31 12.61 -5.95
CA VAL A 395 14.36 11.61 -6.25
C VAL A 395 15.41 12.15 -7.21
N LEU A 396 15.01 12.92 -8.25
CA LEU A 396 15.91 13.51 -9.24
C LEU A 396 16.79 14.62 -8.68
N ARG A 397 16.25 15.48 -7.84
CA ARG A 397 16.94 16.69 -7.34
C ARG A 397 18.08 16.41 -6.37
N GLN A 398 18.21 15.19 -5.87
CA GLN A 398 19.29 14.89 -4.94
C GLN A 398 20.62 14.68 -5.68
N PRO A 399 21.72 15.32 -5.23
CA PRO A 399 23.02 15.21 -5.88
C PRO A 399 23.48 13.75 -5.97
N ARG A 400 24.08 13.39 -7.12
CA ARG A 400 24.79 12.12 -7.26
C ARG A 400 25.83 12.05 -6.14
N PRO A 401 25.97 10.94 -5.40
CA PRO A 401 27.11 10.75 -4.54
C PRO A 401 28.37 10.92 -5.43
N ALA A 402 29.33 11.70 -4.96
CA ALA A 402 30.63 11.78 -5.61
C ALA A 402 31.10 10.33 -5.82
N THR A 403 31.46 9.98 -7.04
CA THR A 403 32.09 8.69 -7.35
C THR A 403 33.23 8.51 -6.37
N GLU A 404 33.19 7.43 -5.57
CA GLU A 404 34.35 7.04 -4.78
C GLU A 404 35.59 7.08 -5.69
N PRO A 405 36.69 7.72 -5.27
CA PRO A 405 37.92 7.68 -6.07
C PRO A 405 38.29 6.22 -6.29
N ALA A 406 38.63 5.87 -7.52
CA ALA A 406 39.06 4.53 -7.89
C ALA A 406 40.13 4.06 -6.89
N PRO A 407 40.10 2.78 -6.43
CA PRO A 407 41.08 2.25 -5.54
C PRO A 407 42.46 2.45 -6.16
N PRO A 408 43.48 2.84 -5.39
CA PRO A 408 44.81 3.06 -5.92
C PRO A 408 45.30 1.79 -6.65
N ALA A 409 45.86 1.97 -7.84
CA ALA A 409 46.39 0.88 -8.64
C ALA A 409 47.32 0.00 -7.78
N PRO A 410 47.26 -1.33 -7.90
CA PRO A 410 48.15 -2.20 -7.13
C PRO A 410 49.60 -1.83 -7.50
N HIS A 411 50.37 -1.48 -6.45
CA HIS A 411 51.82 -1.26 -6.62
C HIS A 411 52.42 -2.56 -7.11
N THR A 412 52.76 -2.60 -8.40
CA THR A 412 53.63 -3.63 -8.98
C THR A 412 55.01 -3.46 -8.35
N ARG A 413 55.37 -4.41 -7.51
CA ARG A 413 56.77 -4.69 -7.16
C ARG A 413 57.30 -5.84 -7.99
#